data_df1508c4659ddbfcf13b05fb60149ec3
#
_entry.id   df1508c4659ddbfcf13b05fb60149ec3
#
_cell.length_a   1.000
_cell.length_b   1.000
_cell.length_c   1.000
_cell.angle_alpha   90.00
_cell.angle_beta   90.00
_cell.angle_gamma   90.00
#
_symmetry.space_group_name_H-M   'P 1'
#
loop_
_entity.id
_entity.type
_entity.pdbx_description
1 polymer ?
#
loop_
_entity_poly.entity_id
_entity_poly.type
_entity_poly.pdbx_seq_one_letter_code
_entity_poly.pdbx_strand_id
1 'polypeptide(L)'
;MNKKVFRLMPVVDEQKRWGVYLINCGYEEVEPGFKEYPLKNTPNRYQFDWKKGRRIDEFSIVYVERGRGFYESDFEKERLVKPGDVWWTFPGLRDRYRPDAETGWRVYWVAFQGEAVERIFKTFFSVNDTVQHLEQPLAFELSIKTFVEEVLESPMDYPFSTGAKILNLVGQLLELKASKEGPVRDQAIRKVQSYIVNHVFATIDFKKLCKPFGFSESTLRRSFLRQTRLTPLQFQIALRMKYACEMLSGSDLPVGEIGQKIGFADSNYFSRVFTRHAGCSPKQYRQAHAGCTKSED
;
A
#
# COMPACT_ATOMS: atom_id res chain seq x y z
N MET A 1 -1.77 -29.94 -18.91
CA MET A 1 -3.25 -30.09 -18.89
C MET A 1 -3.86 -28.80 -18.39
N ASN A 2 -4.78 -28.17 -19.16
CA ASN A 2 -5.40 -26.91 -18.73
C ASN A 2 -6.15 -27.08 -17.43
N LYS A 3 -5.96 -26.20 -16.47
CA LYS A 3 -6.54 -26.27 -15.13
C LYS A 3 -7.04 -24.90 -14.68
N LYS A 4 -8.24 -24.86 -14.11
CA LYS A 4 -8.76 -23.69 -13.40
C LYS A 4 -9.29 -24.16 -12.07
N VAL A 5 -8.75 -23.61 -11.01
CA VAL A 5 -9.14 -23.87 -9.63
C VAL A 5 -9.57 -22.57 -8.99
N PHE A 6 -10.75 -22.53 -8.43
CA PHE A 6 -11.26 -21.32 -7.82
C PHE A 6 -12.30 -21.67 -6.75
N ARG A 7 -12.55 -20.72 -5.87
CA ARG A 7 -13.58 -20.79 -4.86
C ARG A 7 -14.45 -19.54 -4.91
N LEU A 8 -15.77 -19.76 -5.03
CA LEU A 8 -16.77 -18.70 -4.83
C LEU A 8 -17.09 -18.62 -3.34
N MET A 9 -17.26 -17.41 -2.85
CA MET A 9 -17.46 -17.14 -1.43
C MET A 9 -18.89 -16.65 -1.18
N PRO A 10 -19.65 -17.28 -0.26
CA PRO A 10 -20.88 -16.70 0.24
C PRO A 10 -20.56 -15.44 1.04
N VAL A 11 -21.29 -14.37 0.78
CA VAL A 11 -21.09 -13.09 1.48
C VAL A 11 -22.14 -12.97 2.58
N VAL A 12 -21.70 -12.78 3.82
CA VAL A 12 -22.55 -12.55 4.98
C VAL A 12 -22.54 -11.07 5.38
N ASP A 13 -23.60 -10.61 6.06
CA ASP A 13 -23.76 -9.19 6.39
C ASP A 13 -22.67 -8.64 7.34
N GLU A 14 -22.10 -9.48 8.17
CA GLU A 14 -20.97 -9.10 9.04
C GLU A 14 -19.73 -8.71 8.24
N GLN A 15 -19.45 -9.43 7.15
CA GLN A 15 -18.33 -9.12 6.25
C GLN A 15 -18.58 -7.81 5.50
N LYS A 16 -19.81 -7.54 5.08
CA LYS A 16 -20.16 -6.24 4.47
C LYS A 16 -19.91 -5.09 5.43
N ARG A 17 -20.28 -5.26 6.71
CA ARG A 17 -20.01 -4.25 7.77
C ARG A 17 -18.51 -4.05 8.04
N TRP A 18 -17.68 -5.08 7.85
CA TRP A 18 -16.23 -4.95 7.91
C TRP A 18 -15.68 -4.02 6.80
N GLY A 19 -16.42 -3.89 5.70
CA GLY A 19 -16.10 -2.98 4.60
C GLY A 19 -15.14 -3.53 3.54
N VAL A 20 -14.65 -4.78 3.69
CA VAL A 20 -13.87 -5.51 2.67
C VAL A 20 -14.19 -6.99 2.77
N TYR A 21 -14.60 -7.62 1.68
CA TYR A 21 -14.92 -9.04 1.66
C TYR A 21 -14.57 -9.69 0.32
N LEU A 22 -14.19 -10.96 0.39
CA LEU A 22 -13.83 -11.77 -0.75
C LEU A 22 -15.10 -12.23 -1.49
N ILE A 23 -15.11 -12.14 -2.81
CA ILE A 23 -16.15 -12.69 -3.69
C ILE A 23 -15.71 -14.04 -4.25
N ASN A 24 -14.49 -14.09 -4.79
CA ASN A 24 -13.88 -15.31 -5.26
C ASN A 24 -12.37 -15.13 -5.40
N CYS A 25 -11.65 -16.24 -5.40
CA CYS A 25 -10.24 -16.25 -5.77
C CYS A 25 -9.87 -17.59 -6.39
N GLY A 26 -8.73 -17.63 -7.05
CA GLY A 26 -8.24 -18.86 -7.65
C GLY A 26 -7.01 -18.64 -8.52
N TYR A 27 -6.67 -19.68 -9.24
CA TYR A 27 -5.65 -19.64 -10.28
C TYR A 27 -6.12 -20.39 -11.52
N GLU A 28 -5.54 -20.02 -12.65
CA GLU A 28 -5.76 -20.65 -13.93
C GLU A 28 -4.42 -20.96 -14.57
N GLU A 29 -4.29 -22.15 -15.09
CA GLU A 29 -3.14 -22.63 -15.83
C GLU A 29 -3.60 -23.13 -17.20
N VAL A 30 -3.12 -22.51 -18.25
CA VAL A 30 -3.42 -22.86 -19.63
C VAL A 30 -2.13 -23.15 -20.36
N GLU A 31 -2.04 -24.39 -20.88
CA GLU A 31 -0.88 -24.85 -21.64
C GLU A 31 -0.84 -24.25 -23.04
N PRO A 32 0.34 -24.16 -23.66
CA PRO A 32 0.46 -23.81 -25.08
C PRO A 32 -0.42 -24.68 -25.98
N GLY A 33 -0.91 -24.09 -27.07
CA GLY A 33 -1.74 -24.81 -28.04
C GLY A 33 -3.15 -25.14 -27.57
N PHE A 34 -3.68 -24.45 -26.55
CA PHE A 34 -5.07 -24.61 -26.10
C PHE A 34 -6.06 -24.33 -27.25
N LYS A 35 -7.19 -25.05 -27.24
CA LYS A 35 -8.18 -24.97 -28.33
C LYS A 35 -9.31 -23.99 -28.05
N GLU A 36 -9.62 -23.72 -26.78
CA GLU A 36 -10.79 -22.97 -26.36
C GLU A 36 -10.48 -22.13 -25.11
N TYR A 37 -10.97 -20.89 -25.10
CA TYR A 37 -10.86 -19.97 -23.99
C TYR A 37 -12.07 -19.02 -23.96
N PRO A 38 -12.70 -18.70 -22.81
CA PRO A 38 -12.39 -19.22 -21.44
C PRO A 38 -12.55 -20.73 -21.29
N LEU A 39 -11.84 -21.31 -20.28
CA LEU A 39 -11.93 -22.76 -20.03
C LEU A 39 -13.36 -23.17 -19.68
N LYS A 40 -13.79 -24.39 -20.08
CA LYS A 40 -15.16 -24.90 -19.89
C LYS A 40 -15.68 -24.90 -18.47
N ASN A 41 -14.79 -25.04 -17.47
CA ASN A 41 -15.14 -25.00 -16.06
C ASN A 41 -15.22 -23.57 -15.48
N THR A 42 -15.15 -22.54 -16.32
CA THR A 42 -15.39 -21.14 -15.89
C THR A 42 -16.90 -20.97 -15.64
N PRO A 43 -17.34 -20.46 -14.47
CA PRO A 43 -18.77 -20.23 -14.21
C PRO A 43 -19.40 -19.28 -15.23
N ASN A 44 -20.67 -19.50 -15.57
CA ASN A 44 -21.39 -18.72 -16.60
C ASN A 44 -21.26 -17.20 -16.40
N ARG A 45 -21.28 -16.71 -15.15
CA ARG A 45 -21.11 -15.29 -14.82
C ARG A 45 -19.78 -14.71 -15.31
N TYR A 46 -18.73 -15.53 -15.41
CA TYR A 46 -17.38 -15.15 -15.83
C TYR A 46 -17.02 -15.63 -17.22
N GLN A 47 -17.95 -16.33 -17.90
CA GLN A 47 -17.81 -16.67 -19.31
C GLN A 47 -17.95 -15.41 -20.16
N PHE A 48 -17.20 -15.33 -21.24
CA PHE A 48 -17.31 -14.24 -22.20
C PHE A 48 -16.87 -14.67 -23.59
N ASP A 49 -17.45 -14.03 -24.59
CA ASP A 49 -16.97 -14.08 -25.96
C ASP A 49 -15.90 -13.00 -26.17
N TRP A 50 -14.82 -13.36 -26.87
CA TRP A 50 -13.71 -12.42 -27.08
C TRP A 50 -14.16 -11.11 -27.74
N LYS A 51 -15.16 -11.11 -28.62
CA LYS A 51 -15.63 -9.90 -29.30
C LYS A 51 -16.36 -8.97 -28.35
N LYS A 52 -17.15 -9.53 -27.44
CA LYS A 52 -18.00 -8.78 -26.52
C LYS A 52 -17.28 -8.38 -25.23
N GLY A 53 -16.34 -9.20 -24.75
CA GLY A 53 -15.78 -9.09 -23.41
C GLY A 53 -16.81 -9.40 -22.33
N ARG A 54 -16.51 -9.02 -21.11
CA ARG A 54 -17.41 -9.17 -19.95
C ARG A 54 -17.49 -7.87 -19.16
N ARG A 55 -18.54 -7.73 -18.33
CA ARG A 55 -18.64 -6.73 -17.26
C ARG A 55 -18.92 -7.45 -15.96
N ILE A 56 -18.18 -7.15 -14.93
CA ILE A 56 -18.35 -7.70 -13.60
C ILE A 56 -18.55 -6.57 -12.60
N ASP A 57 -19.20 -6.88 -11.48
CA ASP A 57 -19.57 -5.88 -10.46
C ASP A 57 -18.67 -5.97 -9.22
N GLU A 58 -17.50 -6.54 -9.37
CA GLU A 58 -16.50 -6.64 -8.32
C GLU A 58 -15.16 -6.01 -8.73
N PHE A 59 -14.38 -5.60 -7.72
CA PHE A 59 -12.97 -5.34 -7.90
C PHE A 59 -12.22 -6.66 -8.03
N SER A 60 -11.21 -6.72 -8.88
CA SER A 60 -10.29 -7.83 -8.90
C SER A 60 -8.85 -7.39 -9.13
N ILE A 61 -7.93 -8.19 -8.62
CA ILE A 61 -6.50 -8.10 -8.89
C ILE A 61 -6.12 -9.41 -9.54
N VAL A 62 -5.43 -9.35 -10.68
CA VAL A 62 -4.93 -10.52 -11.40
C VAL A 62 -3.44 -10.40 -11.59
N TYR A 63 -2.68 -11.42 -11.22
CA TYR A 63 -1.23 -11.49 -11.32
C TYR A 63 -0.80 -12.56 -12.32
N VAL A 64 0.13 -12.23 -13.21
CA VAL A 64 0.72 -13.18 -14.16
C VAL A 64 1.98 -13.79 -13.56
N GLU A 65 1.94 -15.08 -13.22
CA GLU A 65 3.09 -15.82 -12.69
C GLU A 65 4.02 -16.28 -13.80
N ARG A 66 3.46 -16.86 -14.87
CA ARG A 66 4.24 -17.37 -16.00
C ARG A 66 3.45 -17.34 -17.32
N GLY A 67 4.16 -17.48 -18.42
CA GLY A 67 3.57 -17.38 -19.77
C GLY A 67 3.24 -15.96 -20.15
N ARG A 68 2.41 -15.78 -21.17
CA ARG A 68 1.98 -14.48 -21.67
C ARG A 68 0.51 -14.52 -22.05
N GLY A 69 -0.08 -13.34 -22.22
CA GLY A 69 -1.43 -13.23 -22.69
C GLY A 69 -1.77 -11.81 -23.13
N PHE A 70 -3.02 -11.60 -23.49
CA PHE A 70 -3.53 -10.32 -23.92
C PHE A 70 -4.63 -9.86 -22.98
N TYR A 71 -4.60 -8.59 -22.61
CA TYR A 71 -5.61 -7.90 -21.83
C TYR A 71 -6.07 -6.66 -22.57
N GLU A 72 -7.37 -6.38 -22.52
CA GLU A 72 -7.99 -5.18 -23.04
C GLU A 72 -9.16 -4.77 -22.14
N SER A 73 -9.40 -3.47 -22.04
CA SER A 73 -10.55 -2.93 -21.33
C SER A 73 -11.15 -1.71 -22.04
N ASP A 74 -12.21 -1.13 -21.50
CA ASP A 74 -12.79 0.13 -22.02
C ASP A 74 -11.74 1.27 -22.09
N PHE A 75 -10.70 1.22 -21.27
CA PHE A 75 -9.69 2.28 -21.14
C PHE A 75 -8.27 1.85 -21.57
N GLU A 76 -8.01 0.56 -21.68
CA GLU A 76 -6.72 0.02 -22.11
C GLU A 76 -6.90 -0.71 -23.43
N LYS A 77 -6.13 -0.30 -24.46
CA LYS A 77 -6.06 -1.05 -25.73
C LYS A 77 -5.45 -2.43 -25.50
N GLU A 78 -5.69 -3.36 -26.42
CA GLU A 78 -5.08 -4.69 -26.34
C GLU A 78 -3.59 -4.60 -26.05
N ARG A 79 -3.20 -5.17 -24.92
CA ARG A 79 -1.84 -5.13 -24.39
C ARG A 79 -1.35 -6.52 -24.05
N LEU A 80 -0.13 -6.83 -24.45
CA LEU A 80 0.57 -8.04 -24.03
C LEU A 80 0.89 -7.95 -22.55
N VAL A 81 0.43 -8.94 -21.78
CA VAL A 81 0.78 -9.12 -20.37
C VAL A 81 1.72 -10.32 -20.20
N LYS A 82 2.66 -10.21 -19.28
CA LYS A 82 3.80 -11.13 -19.09
C LYS A 82 4.07 -11.37 -17.59
N PRO A 83 4.94 -12.32 -17.21
CA PRO A 83 5.28 -12.56 -15.82
C PRO A 83 5.68 -11.28 -15.08
N GLY A 84 5.14 -11.09 -13.89
CA GLY A 84 5.30 -9.88 -13.09
C GLY A 84 4.31 -8.77 -13.41
N ASP A 85 3.46 -8.94 -14.41
CA ASP A 85 2.37 -7.99 -14.65
C ASP A 85 1.19 -8.28 -13.72
N VAL A 86 0.59 -7.18 -13.24
CA VAL A 86 -0.65 -7.17 -12.48
C VAL A 86 -1.62 -6.26 -13.19
N TRP A 87 -2.87 -6.71 -13.32
CA TRP A 87 -3.94 -5.79 -13.67
C TRP A 87 -5.06 -5.85 -12.64
N TRP A 88 -5.85 -4.80 -12.62
CA TRP A 88 -7.01 -4.72 -11.76
C TRP A 88 -8.24 -4.28 -12.52
N THR A 89 -9.38 -4.73 -12.04
CA THR A 89 -10.69 -4.34 -12.55
C THR A 89 -11.50 -3.66 -11.44
N PHE A 90 -12.53 -2.95 -11.83
CA PHE A 90 -13.48 -2.30 -10.93
C PHE A 90 -14.91 -2.49 -11.44
N PRO A 91 -15.93 -2.35 -10.58
CA PRO A 91 -17.32 -2.57 -10.95
C PRO A 91 -17.73 -1.83 -12.22
N GLY A 92 -18.33 -2.56 -13.15
CA GLY A 92 -18.83 -2.02 -14.43
C GLY A 92 -17.79 -1.87 -15.54
N LEU A 93 -16.49 -2.08 -15.26
CA LEU A 93 -15.47 -2.08 -16.32
C LEU A 93 -15.73 -3.23 -17.28
N ARG A 94 -15.77 -2.93 -18.59
CA ARG A 94 -15.68 -3.97 -19.59
C ARG A 94 -14.21 -4.39 -19.75
N ASP A 95 -13.95 -5.68 -19.61
CA ASP A 95 -12.64 -6.27 -19.87
C ASP A 95 -12.72 -7.54 -20.72
N ARG A 96 -11.60 -7.90 -21.30
CA ARG A 96 -11.37 -9.19 -21.91
C ARG A 96 -9.90 -9.55 -21.81
N TYR A 97 -9.61 -10.84 -21.70
CA TYR A 97 -8.24 -11.33 -21.63
C TYR A 97 -8.19 -12.78 -22.13
N ARG A 98 -7.03 -13.19 -22.57
CA ARG A 98 -6.77 -14.56 -23.02
C ARG A 98 -5.28 -14.87 -22.94
N PRO A 99 -4.89 -16.15 -22.71
CA PRO A 99 -3.50 -16.57 -22.86
C PRO A 99 -3.02 -16.41 -24.31
N ASP A 100 -1.72 -16.26 -24.48
CA ASP A 100 -1.04 -16.40 -25.75
C ASP A 100 -0.99 -17.88 -26.12
N ALA A 101 -1.36 -18.22 -27.38
CA ALA A 101 -1.42 -19.60 -27.84
C ALA A 101 -0.05 -20.30 -27.87
N GLU A 102 1.04 -19.55 -28.01
CA GLU A 102 2.40 -20.10 -28.07
C GLU A 102 2.95 -20.45 -26.69
N THR A 103 2.58 -19.68 -25.65
CA THR A 103 3.18 -19.82 -24.32
C THR A 103 2.23 -20.35 -23.27
N GLY A 104 0.92 -20.24 -23.51
CA GLY A 104 -0.05 -20.38 -22.44
C GLY A 104 0.21 -19.35 -21.34
N TRP A 105 -0.35 -19.56 -20.15
CA TRP A 105 -0.05 -18.78 -18.95
C TRP A 105 -0.42 -19.49 -17.67
N ARG A 106 0.04 -18.94 -16.53
CA ARG A 106 -0.51 -19.18 -15.21
C ARG A 106 -0.77 -17.85 -14.54
N VAL A 107 -2.00 -17.63 -14.11
CA VAL A 107 -2.45 -16.41 -13.46
C VAL A 107 -3.17 -16.73 -12.15
N TYR A 108 -3.03 -15.84 -11.18
CA TYR A 108 -3.76 -15.84 -9.91
C TYR A 108 -4.68 -14.64 -9.86
N TRP A 109 -5.85 -14.79 -9.24
CA TRP A 109 -6.74 -13.66 -9.03
C TRP A 109 -7.40 -13.68 -7.65
N VAL A 110 -7.75 -12.49 -7.20
CA VAL A 110 -8.55 -12.24 -6.01
C VAL A 110 -9.61 -11.21 -6.39
N ALA A 111 -10.89 -11.57 -6.27
CA ALA A 111 -12.03 -10.70 -6.53
C ALA A 111 -12.74 -10.37 -5.21
N PHE A 112 -13.03 -9.10 -4.99
CA PHE A 112 -13.51 -8.59 -3.71
C PHE A 112 -14.43 -7.38 -3.89
N GLN A 113 -15.14 -7.03 -2.81
CA GLN A 113 -16.01 -5.85 -2.73
C GLN A 113 -15.90 -5.21 -1.34
N GLY A 114 -16.56 -4.06 -1.18
CA GLY A 114 -16.75 -3.37 0.08
C GLY A 114 -16.45 -1.87 0.03
N GLU A 115 -17.08 -1.10 0.90
CA GLU A 115 -17.00 0.37 0.92
C GLU A 115 -15.57 0.89 1.14
N ALA A 116 -14.78 0.21 1.98
CA ALA A 116 -13.40 0.60 2.24
C ALA A 116 -12.54 0.47 0.98
N VAL A 117 -12.72 -0.60 0.22
CA VAL A 117 -12.01 -0.83 -1.05
C VAL A 117 -12.46 0.18 -2.11
N GLU A 118 -13.76 0.41 -2.23
CA GLU A 118 -14.30 1.39 -3.18
C GLU A 118 -13.68 2.78 -2.96
N ARG A 119 -13.58 3.22 -1.71
CA ARG A 119 -12.91 4.48 -1.35
C ARG A 119 -11.44 4.49 -1.73
N ILE A 120 -10.70 3.39 -1.46
CA ILE A 120 -9.28 3.27 -1.81
C ILE A 120 -9.10 3.34 -3.32
N PHE A 121 -9.88 2.58 -4.09
CA PHE A 121 -9.78 2.56 -5.54
C PHE A 121 -10.11 3.92 -6.15
N LYS A 122 -11.17 4.59 -5.71
CA LYS A 122 -11.52 5.95 -6.16
C LYS A 122 -10.44 6.99 -5.84
N THR A 123 -9.69 6.79 -4.75
CA THR A 123 -8.70 7.78 -4.29
C THR A 123 -7.33 7.58 -4.92
N PHE A 124 -6.89 6.34 -5.12
CA PHE A 124 -5.50 6.01 -5.43
C PHE A 124 -5.29 5.29 -6.77
N PHE A 125 -6.34 4.71 -7.36
CA PHE A 125 -6.24 4.03 -8.64
C PHE A 125 -6.87 4.84 -9.76
N SER A 126 -6.25 4.78 -10.95
CA SER A 126 -6.78 5.41 -12.15
C SER A 126 -7.49 4.38 -13.02
N VAL A 127 -8.61 4.75 -13.60
CA VAL A 127 -9.32 3.93 -14.59
C VAL A 127 -8.56 3.80 -15.92
N ASN A 128 -7.66 4.75 -16.20
CA ASN A 128 -6.88 4.80 -17.43
C ASN A 128 -5.53 4.07 -17.33
N ASP A 129 -5.21 3.45 -16.20
CA ASP A 129 -3.94 2.76 -15.97
C ASP A 129 -4.23 1.55 -15.08
N THR A 130 -4.78 0.51 -15.72
CA THR A 130 -5.24 -0.72 -15.04
C THR A 130 -4.24 -1.86 -15.09
N VAL A 131 -3.10 -1.70 -15.77
CA VAL A 131 -2.04 -2.73 -15.88
C VAL A 131 -0.71 -2.17 -15.40
N GLN A 132 -0.04 -2.88 -14.51
CA GLN A 132 1.27 -2.51 -13.99
C GLN A 132 2.25 -3.69 -14.06
N HIS A 133 3.49 -3.43 -14.48
CA HIS A 133 4.60 -4.38 -14.34
C HIS A 133 5.30 -4.18 -13.00
N LEU A 134 5.53 -5.24 -12.24
CA LEU A 134 6.26 -5.22 -10.98
C LEU A 134 7.73 -5.58 -11.24
N GLU A 135 8.66 -4.65 -10.99
CA GLU A 135 10.09 -4.91 -11.20
C GLU A 135 10.67 -5.91 -10.17
N GLN A 136 10.08 -5.96 -8.98
CA GLN A 136 10.44 -6.89 -7.91
C GLN A 136 9.18 -7.60 -7.40
N PRO A 137 8.64 -8.56 -8.20
CA PRO A 137 7.32 -9.14 -7.94
C PRO A 137 7.29 -10.13 -6.78
N LEU A 138 8.44 -10.64 -6.30
CA LEU A 138 8.51 -11.80 -5.40
C LEU A 138 7.63 -11.65 -4.14
N ALA A 139 7.67 -10.50 -3.47
CA ALA A 139 6.88 -10.30 -2.27
C ALA A 139 5.37 -10.31 -2.55
N PHE A 140 4.95 -9.63 -3.62
CA PHE A 140 3.56 -9.62 -4.06
C PHE A 140 3.10 -10.98 -4.56
N GLU A 141 3.93 -11.64 -5.36
CA GLU A 141 3.70 -13.00 -5.86
C GLU A 141 3.45 -13.97 -4.71
N LEU A 142 4.34 -14.02 -3.72
CA LEU A 142 4.17 -14.85 -2.54
C LEU A 142 2.87 -14.52 -1.80
N SER A 143 2.56 -13.24 -1.63
CA SER A 143 1.35 -12.81 -0.92
C SER A 143 0.07 -13.26 -1.61
N ILE A 144 -0.05 -13.09 -2.94
CA ILE A 144 -1.26 -13.49 -3.68
C ILE A 144 -1.39 -15.00 -3.79
N LYS A 145 -0.27 -15.73 -3.97
CA LYS A 145 -0.26 -17.20 -4.03
C LYS A 145 -0.68 -17.80 -2.69
N THR A 146 -0.03 -17.40 -1.61
CA THR A 146 -0.38 -17.86 -0.26
C THR A 146 -1.83 -17.53 0.08
N PHE A 147 -2.31 -16.34 -0.27
CA PHE A 147 -3.72 -15.98 -0.07
C PHE A 147 -4.66 -16.95 -0.78
N VAL A 148 -4.41 -17.21 -2.07
CA VAL A 148 -5.27 -18.11 -2.87
C VAL A 148 -5.20 -19.54 -2.33
N GLU A 149 -4.01 -20.06 -2.02
CA GLU A 149 -3.80 -21.40 -1.50
C GLU A 149 -4.51 -21.59 -0.15
N GLU A 150 -4.34 -20.68 0.79
CA GLU A 150 -5.03 -20.72 2.09
C GLU A 150 -6.56 -20.73 1.93
N VAL A 151 -7.11 -19.91 1.04
CA VAL A 151 -8.55 -19.90 0.81
C VAL A 151 -9.03 -21.18 0.15
N LEU A 152 -8.28 -21.77 -0.77
CA LEU A 152 -8.65 -23.00 -1.45
C LEU A 152 -8.59 -24.24 -0.52
N GLU A 153 -7.66 -24.24 0.45
CA GLU A 153 -7.43 -25.32 1.38
C GLU A 153 -8.28 -25.22 2.65
N SER A 154 -8.66 -24.00 3.06
CA SER A 154 -9.43 -23.76 4.28
C SER A 154 -10.85 -24.29 4.18
N PRO A 155 -11.45 -24.77 5.30
CA PRO A 155 -12.89 -24.93 5.37
C PRO A 155 -13.61 -23.61 5.09
N MET A 156 -14.92 -23.66 4.77
CA MET A 156 -15.74 -22.49 4.38
C MET A 156 -15.95 -21.48 5.53
N ASP A 157 -14.97 -21.35 6.40
CA ASP A 157 -14.95 -20.37 7.48
C ASP A 157 -14.24 -19.09 7.01
N TYR A 158 -14.90 -17.94 7.22
CA TYR A 158 -14.46 -16.64 6.66
C TYR A 158 -14.00 -15.72 7.78
N PRO A 159 -12.75 -15.82 8.22
CA PRO A 159 -12.24 -14.90 9.21
C PRO A 159 -12.18 -13.47 8.63
N PHE A 160 -12.42 -12.47 9.47
CA PHE A 160 -12.19 -11.06 9.14
C PHE A 160 -10.77 -10.78 8.62
N SER A 161 -9.80 -11.64 8.97
CA SER A 161 -8.44 -11.63 8.45
C SER A 161 -8.36 -11.72 6.92
N THR A 162 -9.34 -12.34 6.24
CA THR A 162 -9.39 -12.39 4.77
C THR A 162 -9.51 -10.98 4.17
N GLY A 163 -10.37 -10.13 4.73
CA GLY A 163 -10.48 -8.73 4.33
C GLY A 163 -9.18 -7.94 4.60
N ALA A 164 -8.52 -8.18 5.73
CA ALA A 164 -7.23 -7.56 6.03
C ALA A 164 -6.13 -7.98 5.04
N LYS A 165 -6.09 -9.26 4.63
CA LYS A 165 -5.16 -9.75 3.61
C LYS A 165 -5.42 -9.14 2.23
N ILE A 166 -6.69 -8.92 1.85
CA ILE A 166 -7.04 -8.18 0.62
C ILE A 166 -6.50 -6.75 0.69
N LEU A 167 -6.71 -6.04 1.80
CA LEU A 167 -6.16 -4.70 1.99
C LEU A 167 -4.62 -4.68 1.94
N ASN A 168 -3.97 -5.73 2.43
CA ASN A 168 -2.52 -5.88 2.32
C ASN A 168 -2.08 -5.99 0.84
N LEU A 169 -2.74 -6.81 0.02
CA LEU A 169 -2.46 -6.91 -1.42
C LEU A 169 -2.64 -5.55 -2.12
N VAL A 170 -3.73 -4.86 -1.82
CA VAL A 170 -3.99 -3.51 -2.37
C VAL A 170 -2.91 -2.52 -1.93
N GLY A 171 -2.50 -2.55 -0.66
CA GLY A 171 -1.42 -1.73 -0.12
C GLY A 171 -0.09 -1.96 -0.83
N GLN A 172 0.30 -3.23 -1.03
CA GLN A 172 1.51 -3.59 -1.76
C GLN A 172 1.49 -3.05 -3.21
N LEU A 173 0.35 -3.13 -3.90
CA LEU A 173 0.22 -2.55 -5.25
C LEU A 173 0.41 -1.03 -5.24
N LEU A 174 -0.16 -0.34 -4.27
CA LEU A 174 0.02 1.11 -4.12
C LEU A 174 1.46 1.50 -3.83
N GLU A 175 2.16 0.76 -2.98
CA GLU A 175 3.59 0.97 -2.69
C GLU A 175 4.45 0.75 -3.94
N LEU A 176 4.20 -0.32 -4.69
CA LEU A 176 4.91 -0.63 -5.93
C LEU A 176 4.62 0.42 -7.02
N LYS A 177 3.38 0.91 -7.11
CA LYS A 177 3.01 2.01 -8.00
C LYS A 177 3.73 3.30 -7.60
N ALA A 178 3.71 3.66 -6.34
CA ALA A 178 4.41 4.84 -5.82
C ALA A 178 5.94 4.76 -6.03
N SER A 179 6.53 3.56 -6.03
CA SER A 179 7.95 3.37 -6.32
C SER A 179 8.31 3.63 -7.79
N LYS A 180 7.39 3.41 -8.72
CA LYS A 180 7.57 3.70 -10.16
C LYS A 180 7.35 5.17 -10.52
N GLU A 181 6.33 5.79 -9.92
CA GLU A 181 6.01 7.20 -10.16
C GLU A 181 6.99 8.14 -9.45
N GLY A 182 7.78 7.60 -8.51
CA GLY A 182 8.83 8.35 -7.85
C GLY A 182 10.14 8.26 -8.63
N PRO A 183 10.66 9.37 -9.20
CA PRO A 183 12.03 9.40 -9.67
C PRO A 183 12.96 8.95 -8.53
N VAL A 184 14.21 8.58 -8.85
CA VAL A 184 15.30 8.27 -7.90
C VAL A 184 15.31 9.22 -6.68
N ARG A 185 14.79 10.44 -6.87
CA ARG A 185 14.53 11.45 -5.85
C ARG A 185 13.58 11.00 -4.73
N ASP A 186 12.49 10.33 -5.03
CA ASP A 186 11.46 10.01 -4.02
C ASP A 186 11.92 8.85 -3.13
N GLN A 187 12.68 7.92 -3.69
CA GLN A 187 13.37 6.88 -2.92
C GLN A 187 14.46 7.49 -2.00
N ALA A 188 15.20 8.48 -2.52
CA ALA A 188 16.17 9.21 -1.72
C ALA A 188 15.50 9.99 -0.57
N ILE A 189 14.33 10.62 -0.81
CA ILE A 189 13.59 11.31 0.25
C ILE A 189 13.12 10.34 1.33
N ARG A 190 12.62 9.15 0.99
CA ARG A 190 12.29 8.11 1.99
C ARG A 190 13.50 7.69 2.83
N LYS A 191 14.69 7.53 2.21
CA LYS A 191 15.93 7.24 2.94
C LYS A 191 16.32 8.38 3.88
N VAL A 192 16.15 9.64 3.45
CA VAL A 192 16.38 10.81 4.31
C VAL A 192 15.39 10.85 5.47
N GLN A 193 14.11 10.55 5.25
CA GLN A 193 13.12 10.45 6.31
C GLN A 193 13.52 9.40 7.35
N SER A 194 13.87 8.18 6.92
CA SER A 194 14.34 7.11 7.80
C SER A 194 15.59 7.51 8.57
N TYR A 195 16.53 8.20 7.92
CA TYR A 195 17.71 8.71 8.59
C TYR A 195 17.37 9.72 9.69
N ILE A 196 16.46 10.68 9.42
CA ILE A 196 16.00 11.65 10.40
C ILE A 196 15.32 10.97 11.60
N VAL A 197 14.46 9.98 11.35
CA VAL A 197 13.80 9.21 12.40
C VAL A 197 14.81 8.51 13.30
N ASN A 198 15.79 7.82 12.72
CA ASN A 198 16.80 7.08 13.44
C ASN A 198 17.82 7.97 14.17
N HIS A 199 17.94 9.25 13.78
CA HIS A 199 18.88 10.23 14.35
C HIS A 199 18.14 11.48 14.86
N VAL A 200 16.90 11.32 15.33
CA VAL A 200 16.00 12.43 15.64
C VAL A 200 16.60 13.43 16.65
N PHE A 201 17.37 12.96 17.62
CA PHE A 201 17.97 13.80 18.66
C PHE A 201 19.36 14.34 18.30
N ALA A 202 19.98 13.83 17.25
CA ALA A 202 21.29 14.28 16.80
C ALA A 202 21.19 15.57 15.98
N THR A 203 22.29 16.32 15.92
CA THR A 203 22.44 17.42 14.96
C THR A 203 22.72 16.82 13.58
N ILE A 204 21.81 17.04 12.63
CA ILE A 204 21.91 16.49 11.27
C ILE A 204 22.45 17.56 10.33
N ASP A 205 23.57 17.24 9.66
CA ASP A 205 24.08 18.02 8.54
C ASP A 205 23.39 17.60 7.24
N PHE A 206 22.31 18.28 6.90
CA PHE A 206 21.52 17.99 5.69
C PHE A 206 22.33 18.15 4.40
N LYS A 207 23.36 19.01 4.39
CA LYS A 207 24.25 19.18 3.24
C LYS A 207 25.10 17.93 3.00
N LYS A 208 25.62 17.32 4.06
CA LYS A 208 26.33 16.04 3.95
C LYS A 208 25.38 14.89 3.58
N LEU A 209 24.18 14.89 4.14
CA LEU A 209 23.17 13.86 3.90
C LEU A 209 22.71 13.81 2.44
N CYS A 210 22.79 14.92 1.70
CA CYS A 210 22.40 14.98 0.29
C CYS A 210 23.41 14.36 -0.68
N LYS A 211 24.69 14.34 -0.30
CA LYS A 211 25.81 13.96 -1.20
C LYS A 211 25.65 12.57 -1.83
N PRO A 212 25.31 11.51 -1.09
CA PRO A 212 25.17 10.16 -1.66
C PRO A 212 24.08 10.04 -2.72
N PHE A 213 23.15 10.99 -2.75
CA PHE A 213 22.02 11.01 -3.69
C PHE A 213 22.21 11.98 -4.86
N GLY A 214 23.37 12.64 -4.95
CA GLY A 214 23.65 13.63 -5.99
C GLY A 214 22.75 14.89 -5.90
N PHE A 215 22.21 15.23 -4.71
CA PHE A 215 21.34 16.38 -4.52
C PHE A 215 22.09 17.58 -3.92
N SER A 216 21.64 18.77 -4.32
CA SER A 216 21.89 19.97 -3.53
C SER A 216 20.92 20.03 -2.34
N GLU A 217 21.30 20.74 -1.27
CA GLU A 217 20.41 20.97 -0.12
C GLU A 217 19.09 21.63 -0.50
N SER A 218 19.10 22.56 -1.45
CA SER A 218 17.89 23.20 -1.97
C SER A 218 16.97 22.22 -2.71
N THR A 219 17.56 21.28 -3.44
CA THR A 219 16.81 20.19 -4.12
C THR A 219 16.17 19.25 -3.11
N LEU A 220 16.93 18.83 -2.07
CA LEU A 220 16.41 18.04 -0.98
C LEU A 220 15.23 18.75 -0.31
N ARG A 221 15.43 20.01 0.11
CA ARG A 221 14.41 20.80 0.80
C ARG A 221 13.11 20.89 -0.01
N ARG A 222 13.19 21.16 -1.33
CA ARG A 222 12.03 21.28 -2.22
C ARG A 222 11.30 19.94 -2.39
N SER A 223 12.05 18.86 -2.62
CA SER A 223 11.46 17.53 -2.82
C SER A 223 10.84 16.99 -1.52
N PHE A 224 11.51 17.20 -0.39
CA PHE A 224 11.02 16.80 0.92
C PHE A 224 9.73 17.56 1.29
N LEU A 225 9.71 18.88 1.06
CA LEU A 225 8.52 19.73 1.29
C LEU A 225 7.34 19.29 0.42
N ARG A 226 7.60 18.91 -0.84
CA ARG A 226 6.55 18.40 -1.74
C ARG A 226 5.92 17.12 -1.21
N GLN A 227 6.71 16.18 -0.69
CA GLN A 227 6.23 14.89 -0.21
C GLN A 227 5.61 14.94 1.20
N THR A 228 6.23 15.70 2.11
CA THR A 228 5.88 15.67 3.55
C THR A 228 5.12 16.90 4.01
N ARG A 229 5.03 17.95 3.18
CA ARG A 229 4.55 19.28 3.52
C ARG A 229 5.39 19.99 4.59
N LEU A 230 6.54 19.45 4.94
CA LEU A 230 7.51 20.00 5.89
C LEU A 230 8.90 20.04 5.25
N THR A 231 9.75 20.95 5.70
CA THR A 231 11.17 20.87 5.39
C THR A 231 11.84 19.77 6.22
N PRO A 232 13.03 19.22 5.84
CA PRO A 232 13.71 18.21 6.65
C PRO A 232 13.91 18.62 8.12
N LEU A 233 14.31 19.87 8.36
CA LEU A 233 14.46 20.40 9.72
C LEU A 233 13.13 20.52 10.46
N GLN A 234 12.06 21.00 9.80
CA GLN A 234 10.73 21.05 10.41
C GLN A 234 10.20 19.66 10.76
N PHE A 235 10.47 18.68 9.91
CA PHE A 235 10.11 17.28 10.16
C PHE A 235 10.85 16.74 11.39
N GLN A 236 12.16 16.99 11.51
CA GLN A 236 12.94 16.61 12.70
C GLN A 236 12.39 17.29 13.96
N ILE A 237 12.13 18.61 13.90
CA ILE A 237 11.56 19.36 15.03
C ILE A 237 10.19 18.80 15.43
N ALA A 238 9.30 18.52 14.50
CA ALA A 238 7.99 17.96 14.80
C ALA A 238 8.08 16.61 15.55
N LEU A 239 9.01 15.75 15.13
CA LEU A 239 9.30 14.48 15.83
C LEU A 239 9.84 14.75 17.26
N ARG A 240 10.78 15.66 17.43
CA ARG A 240 11.31 16.04 18.76
C ARG A 240 10.19 16.57 19.68
N MET A 241 9.27 17.36 19.13
CA MET A 241 8.13 17.89 19.92
C MET A 241 7.19 16.78 20.37
N LYS A 242 6.96 15.74 19.54
CA LYS A 242 6.21 14.56 19.94
C LYS A 242 6.85 13.86 21.14
N TYR A 243 8.16 13.60 21.08
CA TYR A 243 8.91 13.05 22.22
C TYR A 243 8.90 13.98 23.43
N ALA A 244 8.96 15.29 23.24
CA ALA A 244 8.85 16.24 24.34
C ALA A 244 7.51 16.12 25.06
N CYS A 245 6.40 16.01 24.32
CA CYS A 245 5.06 15.80 24.89
C CYS A 245 4.99 14.51 25.71
N GLU A 246 5.52 13.41 25.19
CA GLU A 246 5.57 12.11 25.88
C GLU A 246 6.40 12.19 27.16
N MET A 247 7.57 12.83 27.13
CA MET A 247 8.41 12.99 28.31
C MET A 247 7.82 13.94 29.36
N LEU A 248 7.17 15.02 28.91
CA LEU A 248 6.52 15.98 29.82
C LEU A 248 5.34 15.37 30.57
N SER A 249 4.56 14.49 29.93
CA SER A 249 3.41 13.80 30.57
C SER A 249 3.81 12.54 31.33
N GLY A 250 4.91 11.88 30.95
CA GLY A 250 5.34 10.59 31.51
C GLY A 250 6.51 10.66 32.48
N SER A 251 7.07 11.85 32.79
CA SER A 251 8.20 11.97 33.71
C SER A 251 8.21 13.29 34.47
N ASP A 252 8.92 13.30 35.62
CA ASP A 252 9.17 14.49 36.42
C ASP A 252 10.48 15.22 36.06
N LEU A 253 11.12 14.85 34.97
CA LEU A 253 12.36 15.47 34.51
C LEU A 253 12.21 16.99 34.33
N PRO A 254 13.20 17.80 34.77
CA PRO A 254 13.18 19.23 34.51
C PRO A 254 12.99 19.56 33.03
N VAL A 255 12.20 20.61 32.73
CA VAL A 255 11.92 21.03 31.34
C VAL A 255 13.21 21.24 30.53
N GLY A 256 14.23 21.84 31.16
CA GLY A 256 15.54 22.04 30.51
C GLY A 256 16.24 20.74 30.17
N GLU A 257 16.15 19.73 31.05
CA GLU A 257 16.76 18.42 30.82
C GLU A 257 16.03 17.68 29.69
N ILE A 258 14.70 17.76 29.62
CA ILE A 258 13.94 17.23 28.49
C ILE A 258 14.41 17.88 27.18
N GLY A 259 14.54 19.21 27.14
CA GLY A 259 15.05 19.91 25.98
C GLY A 259 16.40 19.39 25.52
N GLN A 260 17.35 19.18 26.45
CA GLN A 260 18.67 18.63 26.15
C GLN A 260 18.59 17.19 25.61
N LYS A 261 17.82 16.31 26.27
CA LYS A 261 17.64 14.91 25.85
C LYS A 261 17.09 14.78 24.43
N ILE A 262 16.22 15.68 24.02
CA ILE A 262 15.66 15.67 22.65
C ILE A 262 16.47 16.51 21.64
N GLY A 263 17.67 16.93 22.02
CA GLY A 263 18.64 17.54 21.12
C GLY A 263 18.54 19.06 20.95
N PHE A 264 18.02 19.79 21.95
CA PHE A 264 18.08 21.25 22.00
C PHE A 264 19.21 21.69 22.93
N ALA A 265 20.16 22.45 22.40
CA ALA A 265 21.27 22.99 23.20
C ALA A 265 20.81 24.13 24.16
N ASP A 266 19.75 24.85 23.80
CA ASP A 266 19.21 25.99 24.55
C ASP A 266 17.78 25.70 25.01
N SER A 267 17.60 25.69 26.32
CA SER A 267 16.30 25.44 26.99
C SER A 267 15.25 26.54 26.69
N ASN A 268 15.69 27.81 26.50
CA ASN A 268 14.76 28.88 26.14
C ASN A 268 14.29 28.73 24.69
N TYR A 269 15.19 28.35 23.82
CA TYR A 269 14.83 28.04 22.43
C TYR A 269 13.88 26.84 22.36
N PHE A 270 14.18 25.78 23.10
CA PHE A 270 13.25 24.65 23.24
C PHE A 270 11.85 25.10 23.68
N SER A 271 11.75 25.85 24.75
CA SER A 271 10.46 26.31 25.31
C SER A 271 9.66 27.14 24.30
N ARG A 272 10.33 28.02 23.52
CA ARG A 272 9.67 28.79 22.46
C ARG A 272 9.17 27.90 21.32
N VAL A 273 9.99 26.93 20.87
CA VAL A 273 9.60 26.00 19.81
C VAL A 273 8.44 25.11 20.28
N PHE A 274 8.51 24.62 21.50
CA PHE A 274 7.44 23.81 22.10
C PHE A 274 6.13 24.58 22.18
N THR A 275 6.16 25.81 22.71
CA THR A 275 4.97 26.66 22.83
C THR A 275 4.33 26.93 21.48
N ARG A 276 5.14 27.16 20.42
CA ARG A 276 4.63 27.31 19.05
C ARG A 276 3.97 26.05 18.52
N HIS A 277 4.48 24.89 18.92
CA HIS A 277 3.98 23.59 18.45
C HIS A 277 2.74 23.13 19.21
N ALA A 278 2.75 23.23 20.55
CA ALA A 278 1.72 22.71 21.44
C ALA A 278 0.66 23.75 21.86
N GLY A 279 0.88 25.03 21.52
CA GLY A 279 -0.03 26.13 21.89
C GLY A 279 0.08 26.59 23.35
N CYS A 280 0.84 25.90 24.20
CA CYS A 280 1.08 26.25 25.60
C CYS A 280 2.52 25.96 26.01
N SER A 281 2.97 26.54 27.14
CA SER A 281 4.35 26.31 27.62
C SER A 281 4.54 24.85 28.07
N PRO A 282 5.81 24.33 28.05
CA PRO A 282 6.10 22.98 28.54
C PRO A 282 5.59 22.72 29.97
N LYS A 283 5.69 23.73 30.86
CA LYS A 283 5.20 23.64 32.23
C LYS A 283 3.67 23.52 32.28
N GLN A 284 2.96 24.33 31.51
CA GLN A 284 1.49 24.25 31.40
C GLN A 284 1.04 22.92 30.78
N TYR A 285 1.75 22.45 29.77
CA TYR A 285 1.48 21.15 29.14
C TYR A 285 1.59 20.01 30.17
N ARG A 286 2.67 19.97 30.96
CA ARG A 286 2.86 19.01 32.02
C ARG A 286 1.69 19.05 33.05
N GLN A 287 1.33 20.25 33.52
CA GLN A 287 0.24 20.39 34.47
C GLN A 287 -1.10 19.88 33.95
N ALA A 288 -1.38 20.12 32.68
CA ALA A 288 -2.61 19.66 32.04
C ALA A 288 -2.68 18.15 31.81
N HIS A 289 -1.51 17.48 31.71
CA HIS A 289 -1.42 16.05 31.34
C HIS A 289 -0.83 15.17 32.47
N ALA A 290 -0.46 15.73 33.60
CA ALA A 290 0.08 15.00 34.78
C ALA A 290 -0.91 14.06 35.47
N GLY A 291 -2.17 13.99 35.02
CA GLY A 291 -3.22 13.17 35.62
C GLY A 291 -3.52 11.84 34.94
N CYS A 292 -2.88 11.52 33.80
CA CYS A 292 -3.28 10.35 33.02
C CYS A 292 -2.46 9.06 33.31
N THR A 293 -1.46 9.13 34.18
CA THR A 293 -0.57 7.98 34.50
C THR A 293 -0.62 7.52 35.98
N LYS A 294 -1.58 7.98 36.75
CA LYS A 294 -1.77 7.52 38.15
C LYS A 294 -3.09 6.77 38.33
N SER A 295 -3.27 5.69 37.61
CA SER A 295 -4.32 4.70 37.90
C SER A 295 -3.92 3.37 37.31
N GLU A 296 -2.98 2.69 37.96
CA GLU A 296 -2.80 1.25 38.02
C GLU A 296 -1.77 0.96 39.11
N ASP A 297 -2.26 0.86 40.34
CA ASP A 297 -1.72 0.05 41.43
C ASP A 297 -2.90 -0.70 42.06
#